data_49cb9935ea446e714d90fc86ce5be053
#
_entry.id   49cb9935ea446e714d90fc86ce5be053
#
_cell.length_a   1.000
_cell.length_b   1.000
_cell.length_c   1.000
_cell.angle_alpha   90.00
_cell.angle_beta   90.00
_cell.angle_gamma   90.00
#
_symmetry.space_group_name_H-M   'P 1'
#
loop_
_entity.id
_entity.type
_entity.pdbx_description
1 polymer ?
#
loop_
_entity_poly.entity_id
_entity_poly.type
_entity_poly.pdbx_seq_one_letter_code
_entity_poly.pdbx_strand_id
1 'polypeptide(L)'
;KNCYLEGDIDFIFGGAAAYFENCELFSKNINRPVNSYVTAASTPQGQPYGYVMKNCRFTGNCPPHSAYLGRPWREYAKTVLLNCYIGEHICEEGWHDWNKEEAHEHALYAEYESTGPSSDMKKRPGWVKSLTPAEAALYVKSLVLKGNDGWDPA
;
A
#
# COMPACT_ATOMS: atom_id res chain seq x y z
N LYS A 1 -5.41 14.00 -1.78
CA LYS A 1 -5.84 13.95 -3.18
C LYS A 1 -4.94 14.82 -4.05
N ASN A 2 -4.50 14.29 -5.20
CA ASN A 2 -3.68 15.01 -6.19
C ASN A 2 -2.34 15.52 -5.61
N CYS A 3 -1.68 14.71 -4.79
CA CYS A 3 -0.44 15.06 -4.11
C CYS A 3 0.75 14.31 -4.71
N TYR A 4 1.92 14.94 -4.61
CA TYR A 4 3.20 14.29 -4.79
C TYR A 4 3.83 14.07 -3.42
N LEU A 5 4.25 12.82 -3.14
CA LEU A 5 4.93 12.44 -1.91
C LEU A 5 6.21 11.70 -2.29
N GLU A 6 7.33 12.06 -1.69
CA GLU A 6 8.58 11.35 -1.91
C GLU A 6 9.25 10.96 -0.59
N GLY A 7 9.95 9.84 -0.63
CA GLY A 7 10.70 9.35 0.52
C GLY A 7 11.50 8.10 0.18
N ASP A 8 12.05 7.50 1.21
CA ASP A 8 12.83 6.26 1.07
C ASP A 8 12.26 5.14 1.95
N ILE A 9 12.73 4.98 3.16
CA ILE A 9 12.31 3.88 4.04
C ILE A 9 11.10 4.28 4.89
N ASP A 10 9.99 3.54 4.71
CA ASP A 10 8.78 3.66 5.53
C ASP A 10 8.20 5.09 5.56
N PHE A 11 8.19 5.78 4.40
CA PHE A 11 7.86 7.21 4.40
C PHE A 11 6.36 7.50 4.55
N ILE A 12 5.48 6.49 4.39
CA ILE A 12 4.08 6.54 4.80
C ILE A 12 3.89 5.51 5.92
N PHE A 13 3.85 5.96 7.16
CA PHE A 13 3.79 5.06 8.31
C PHE A 13 2.75 5.49 9.34
N GLY A 14 2.35 4.56 10.20
CA GLY A 14 1.43 4.81 11.31
C GLY A 14 0.13 4.01 11.24
N GLY A 15 -0.76 4.26 12.21
CA GLY A 15 -2.01 3.51 12.42
C GLY A 15 -3.28 4.18 11.91
N ALA A 16 -3.17 5.31 11.20
CA ALA A 16 -4.33 6.05 10.73
C ALA A 16 -5.07 5.31 9.59
N ALA A 17 -6.39 5.52 9.51
CA ALA A 17 -7.12 5.34 8.27
C ALA A 17 -6.82 6.53 7.36
N ALA A 18 -6.29 6.29 6.16
CA ALA A 18 -5.92 7.34 5.23
C ALA A 18 -6.29 6.96 3.80
N TYR A 19 -6.78 7.93 3.03
CA TYR A 19 -7.20 7.75 1.65
C TYR A 19 -6.39 8.63 0.71
N PHE A 20 -5.57 7.98 -0.12
CA PHE A 20 -4.77 8.64 -1.15
C PHE A 20 -5.50 8.49 -2.49
N GLU A 21 -5.76 9.59 -3.16
CA GLU A 21 -6.47 9.59 -4.45
C GLU A 21 -5.68 10.40 -5.48
N ASN A 22 -5.36 9.77 -6.60
CA ASN A 22 -4.60 10.38 -7.71
C ASN A 22 -3.25 10.96 -7.24
N CYS A 23 -2.57 10.30 -6.32
CA CYS A 23 -1.28 10.75 -5.80
C CYS A 23 -0.13 10.04 -6.51
N GLU A 24 1.00 10.70 -6.59
CA GLU A 24 2.27 10.09 -6.94
C GLU A 24 3.09 9.83 -5.68
N LEU A 25 3.60 8.62 -5.55
CA LEU A 25 4.39 8.13 -4.44
C LEU A 25 5.77 7.76 -4.99
N PHE A 26 6.74 8.65 -4.79
CA PHE A 26 8.06 8.54 -5.41
C PHE A 26 9.09 7.97 -4.44
N SER A 27 9.66 6.82 -4.80
CA SER A 27 10.72 6.15 -4.04
C SER A 27 12.09 6.70 -4.41
N LYS A 28 12.82 7.20 -3.41
CA LYS A 28 14.16 7.78 -3.59
C LYS A 28 15.24 6.70 -3.52
N ASN A 29 16.14 6.72 -4.48
CA ASN A 29 17.34 5.89 -4.45
C ASN A 29 18.30 6.36 -3.35
N ILE A 30 18.65 5.46 -2.43
CA ILE A 30 19.60 5.69 -1.34
C ILE A 30 20.86 4.82 -1.47
N ASN A 31 21.05 4.21 -2.65
CA ASN A 31 22.20 3.35 -2.97
C ASN A 31 22.35 2.15 -2.01
N ARG A 32 21.25 1.46 -1.72
CA ARG A 32 21.19 0.26 -0.89
C ARG A 32 20.55 -0.91 -1.69
N PRO A 33 20.74 -2.17 -1.27
CA PRO A 33 20.07 -3.31 -1.90
C PRO A 33 18.54 -3.15 -1.90
N VAL A 34 17.96 -2.65 -0.82
CA VAL A 34 16.56 -2.19 -0.76
C VAL A 34 16.58 -0.68 -0.52
N ASN A 35 16.03 0.05 -1.48
CA ASN A 35 16.03 1.51 -1.47
C ASN A 35 14.80 2.12 -0.83
N SER A 36 13.66 1.42 -0.88
CA SER A 36 12.41 1.99 -0.37
C SER A 36 11.46 0.92 0.13
N TYR A 37 10.75 1.25 1.20
CA TYR A 37 9.44 0.70 1.55
C TYR A 37 8.47 1.87 1.57
N VAL A 38 7.49 1.88 0.66
CA VAL A 38 6.57 3.03 0.56
C VAL A 38 5.71 3.15 1.81
N THR A 39 5.16 2.04 2.27
CA THR A 39 4.27 2.03 3.45
C THR A 39 4.80 1.14 4.57
N ALA A 40 4.56 1.58 5.81
CA ALA A 40 4.75 0.81 7.03
C ALA A 40 3.52 1.00 7.93
N ALA A 41 2.45 0.30 7.61
CA ALA A 41 1.20 0.42 8.35
C ALA A 41 1.30 -0.23 9.74
N SER A 42 0.70 0.44 10.73
CA SER A 42 0.54 -0.08 12.10
C SER A 42 -0.93 -0.02 12.53
N THR A 43 -1.81 -0.36 11.64
CA THR A 43 -3.27 -0.34 11.88
C THR A 43 -3.61 -1.06 13.18
N PRO A 44 -4.33 -0.43 14.12
CA PRO A 44 -4.75 -1.08 15.35
C PRO A 44 -5.68 -2.28 15.10
N GLN A 45 -5.61 -3.29 15.96
CA GLN A 45 -6.55 -4.40 15.94
C GLN A 45 -7.99 -3.88 16.05
N GLY A 46 -8.89 -4.41 15.22
CA GLY A 46 -10.30 -4.00 15.19
C GLY A 46 -10.60 -2.74 14.37
N GLN A 47 -9.58 -1.96 13.95
CA GLN A 47 -9.81 -0.85 13.03
C GLN A 47 -10.14 -1.39 11.64
N PRO A 48 -11.30 -0.98 11.03
CA PRO A 48 -11.75 -1.58 9.78
C PRO A 48 -10.85 -1.25 8.59
N TYR A 49 -10.31 -0.02 8.51
CA TYR A 49 -9.50 0.46 7.41
C TYR A 49 -8.13 0.96 7.88
N GLY A 50 -7.10 0.76 7.04
CA GLY A 50 -5.79 1.37 7.13
C GLY A 50 -5.55 2.34 5.98
N TYR A 51 -4.48 2.12 5.20
CA TYR A 51 -4.19 2.93 4.02
C TYR A 51 -4.95 2.40 2.82
N VAL A 52 -5.63 3.29 2.11
CA VAL A 52 -6.25 3.01 0.80
C VAL A 52 -5.67 3.97 -0.23
N MET A 53 -5.13 3.42 -1.30
CA MET A 53 -4.53 4.16 -2.39
C MET A 53 -5.30 3.88 -3.67
N LYS A 54 -5.96 4.90 -4.22
CA LYS A 54 -6.79 4.78 -5.43
C LYS A 54 -6.23 5.64 -6.55
N ASN A 55 -6.08 5.03 -7.72
CA ASN A 55 -5.54 5.69 -8.92
C ASN A 55 -4.18 6.36 -8.65
N CYS A 56 -3.38 5.80 -7.75
CA CYS A 56 -2.06 6.32 -7.42
C CYS A 56 -0.99 5.75 -8.34
N ARG A 57 0.13 6.44 -8.40
CA ARG A 57 1.31 6.00 -9.17
C ARG A 57 2.47 5.78 -8.23
N PHE A 58 3.00 4.57 -8.22
CA PHE A 58 4.26 4.25 -7.54
C PHE A 58 5.40 4.41 -8.54
N THR A 59 6.19 5.47 -8.37
CA THR A 59 7.31 5.84 -9.22
C THR A 59 8.60 5.93 -8.39
N GLY A 60 9.74 6.10 -9.02
CA GLY A 60 11.00 6.24 -8.31
C GLY A 60 12.19 6.37 -9.24
N ASN A 61 13.33 6.71 -8.66
CA ASN A 61 14.64 6.68 -9.32
C ASN A 61 15.53 5.54 -8.79
N CYS A 62 14.92 4.57 -8.11
CA CYS A 62 15.56 3.35 -7.64
C CYS A 62 15.85 2.40 -8.81
N PRO A 63 16.90 1.57 -8.73
CA PRO A 63 17.08 0.47 -9.66
C PRO A 63 15.85 -0.45 -9.72
N PRO A 64 15.63 -1.17 -10.84
CA PRO A 64 14.57 -2.16 -10.93
C PRO A 64 14.60 -3.16 -9.76
N HIS A 65 13.40 -3.51 -9.24
CA HIS A 65 13.23 -4.52 -8.18
C HIS A 65 14.02 -4.25 -6.90
N SER A 66 14.15 -2.99 -6.49
CA SER A 66 14.87 -2.59 -5.28
C SER A 66 14.03 -1.80 -4.27
N ALA A 67 12.72 -1.83 -4.42
CA ALA A 67 11.78 -1.20 -3.51
C ALA A 67 10.54 -2.09 -3.29
N TYR A 68 9.81 -1.84 -2.21
CA TYR A 68 8.57 -2.53 -1.89
C TYR A 68 7.41 -1.54 -1.73
N LEU A 69 6.20 -1.97 -2.05
CA LEU A 69 4.95 -1.23 -1.79
C LEU A 69 4.74 -0.98 -0.29
N GLY A 70 5.22 -1.92 0.53
CA GLY A 70 5.16 -1.78 1.97
C GLY A 70 5.52 -3.03 2.74
N ARG A 71 5.47 -2.87 4.07
CA ARG A 71 5.73 -3.92 5.05
C ARG A 71 4.95 -3.67 6.34
N PRO A 72 4.56 -4.73 7.12
CA PRO A 72 3.74 -4.58 8.31
C PRO A 72 4.58 -4.10 9.50
N TRP A 73 4.41 -2.84 9.91
CA TRP A 73 5.03 -2.37 11.16
C TRP A 73 4.41 -3.07 12.37
N ARG A 74 3.09 -3.32 12.32
CA ARG A 74 2.37 -4.10 13.33
C ARG A 74 1.54 -5.19 12.66
N GLU A 75 1.14 -6.17 13.46
CA GLU A 75 0.49 -7.42 13.04
C GLU A 75 -0.79 -7.20 12.22
N TYR A 76 -1.60 -6.20 12.56
CA TYR A 76 -2.88 -5.91 11.89
C TYR A 76 -2.76 -4.83 10.80
N ALA A 77 -1.56 -4.63 10.26
CA ALA A 77 -1.29 -3.65 9.20
C ALA A 77 -2.25 -3.82 8.03
N LYS A 78 -2.82 -2.71 7.51
CA LYS A 78 -3.72 -2.73 6.36
C LYS A 78 -3.30 -1.71 5.32
N THR A 79 -3.06 -2.18 4.10
CA THR A 79 -2.82 -1.32 2.92
C THR A 79 -3.48 -1.94 1.70
N VAL A 80 -4.31 -1.16 1.01
CA VAL A 80 -5.08 -1.58 -0.15
C VAL A 80 -4.82 -0.66 -1.34
N LEU A 81 -4.50 -1.25 -2.48
CA LEU A 81 -4.28 -0.55 -3.75
C LEU A 81 -5.44 -0.80 -4.69
N LEU A 82 -5.98 0.27 -5.29
CA LEU A 82 -7.09 0.22 -6.25
C LEU A 82 -6.69 0.97 -7.52
N ASN A 83 -6.61 0.25 -8.64
CA ASN A 83 -6.30 0.83 -9.95
C ASN A 83 -5.00 1.66 -9.96
N CYS A 84 -3.96 1.16 -9.29
CA CYS A 84 -2.68 1.85 -9.16
C CYS A 84 -1.71 1.44 -10.28
N TYR A 85 -0.84 2.36 -10.66
CA TYR A 85 0.31 2.07 -11.51
C TYR A 85 1.53 1.72 -10.64
N ILE A 86 2.19 0.60 -10.92
CA ILE A 86 3.35 0.10 -10.16
C ILE A 86 4.56 0.04 -11.08
N GLY A 87 5.53 0.93 -10.84
CA GLY A 87 6.76 1.05 -11.63
C GLY A 87 7.72 -0.12 -11.40
N GLU A 88 8.68 -0.26 -12.32
CA GLU A 88 9.66 -1.37 -12.34
C GLU A 88 10.62 -1.41 -11.14
N HIS A 89 10.77 -0.31 -10.43
CA HIS A 89 11.59 -0.24 -9.21
C HIS A 89 11.02 -1.10 -8.06
N ILE A 90 9.73 -1.40 -8.10
CA ILE A 90 9.09 -2.27 -7.11
C ILE A 90 9.46 -3.73 -7.39
N CYS A 91 9.84 -4.47 -6.35
CA CYS A 91 10.10 -5.90 -6.41
C CYS A 91 8.86 -6.66 -6.89
N GLU A 92 9.05 -7.80 -7.55
CA GLU A 92 7.95 -8.60 -8.08
C GLU A 92 7.01 -9.14 -6.99
N GLU A 93 7.55 -9.41 -5.80
CA GLU A 93 6.77 -9.77 -4.61
C GLU A 93 5.86 -8.63 -4.15
N GLY A 94 6.20 -7.39 -4.49
CA GLY A 94 5.46 -6.19 -4.13
C GLY A 94 5.50 -5.83 -2.66
N TRP A 95 5.36 -6.80 -1.78
CA TRP A 95 5.22 -6.64 -0.34
C TRP A 95 6.25 -7.46 0.43
N HIS A 96 6.78 -6.89 1.49
CA HIS A 96 7.71 -7.56 2.40
C HIS A 96 7.03 -7.82 3.74
N ASP A 97 7.27 -8.97 4.37
CA ASP A 97 6.63 -9.35 5.63
C ASP A 97 7.36 -8.87 6.87
N TRP A 98 8.48 -8.16 6.71
CA TRP A 98 9.37 -7.73 7.79
C TRP A 98 9.92 -8.89 8.64
N ASN A 99 10.01 -10.10 8.06
CA ASN A 99 10.34 -11.35 8.75
C ASN A 99 9.40 -11.64 9.95
N LYS A 100 8.12 -11.29 9.80
CA LYS A 100 7.05 -11.49 10.81
C LYS A 100 5.99 -12.38 10.21
N GLU A 101 6.20 -13.70 10.25
CA GLU A 101 5.26 -14.66 9.66
C GLU A 101 3.85 -14.56 10.28
N GLU A 102 3.75 -14.17 11.55
CA GLU A 102 2.47 -13.93 12.23
C GLU A 102 1.62 -12.84 11.57
N ALA A 103 2.26 -11.90 10.87
CA ALA A 103 1.52 -10.87 10.13
C ALA A 103 0.76 -11.43 8.92
N HIS A 104 1.13 -12.61 8.39
CA HIS A 104 0.42 -13.22 7.27
C HIS A 104 -1.03 -13.58 7.60
N GLU A 105 -1.35 -13.83 8.87
CA GLU A 105 -2.70 -14.20 9.32
C GLU A 105 -3.59 -12.98 9.51
N HIS A 106 -3.03 -11.83 9.89
CA HIS A 106 -3.79 -10.68 10.38
C HIS A 106 -3.62 -9.42 9.54
N ALA A 107 -2.49 -9.26 8.85
CA ALA A 107 -2.29 -8.13 7.96
C ALA A 107 -3.15 -8.25 6.69
N LEU A 108 -3.68 -7.14 6.24
CA LEU A 108 -4.41 -7.05 4.98
C LEU A 108 -3.60 -6.23 3.97
N TYR A 109 -2.91 -6.93 3.09
CA TYR A 109 -2.32 -6.34 1.89
C TYR A 109 -3.08 -6.83 0.68
N ALA A 110 -3.68 -5.89 -0.07
CA ALA A 110 -4.58 -6.24 -1.15
C ALA A 110 -4.44 -5.31 -2.35
N GLU A 111 -4.66 -5.84 -3.53
CA GLU A 111 -4.60 -5.10 -4.78
C GLU A 111 -5.84 -5.40 -5.64
N TYR A 112 -6.30 -4.38 -6.38
CA TYR A 112 -7.36 -4.49 -7.37
C TYR A 112 -6.96 -3.73 -8.64
N GLU A 113 -6.90 -4.46 -9.77
CA GLU A 113 -6.63 -3.90 -11.11
C GLU A 113 -5.42 -2.95 -11.17
N SER A 114 -4.35 -3.28 -10.44
CA SER A 114 -3.07 -2.56 -10.58
C SER A 114 -2.46 -2.83 -11.96
N THR A 115 -1.76 -1.84 -12.49
CA THR A 115 -1.10 -1.87 -13.81
C THR A 115 0.38 -1.52 -13.68
N GLY A 116 1.15 -1.70 -14.75
CA GLY A 116 2.56 -1.35 -14.79
C GLY A 116 3.50 -2.56 -14.68
N PRO A 117 4.81 -2.35 -14.84
CA PRO A 117 5.80 -3.43 -14.97
C PRO A 117 5.81 -4.42 -13.79
N SER A 118 5.59 -3.94 -12.57
CA SER A 118 5.64 -4.77 -11.36
C SER A 118 4.25 -5.04 -10.75
N SER A 119 3.19 -5.13 -11.58
CA SER A 119 1.81 -5.35 -11.12
C SER A 119 1.31 -6.80 -11.22
N ASP A 120 2.16 -7.76 -11.61
CA ASP A 120 1.73 -9.15 -11.79
C ASP A 120 1.40 -9.82 -10.46
N MET A 121 0.10 -10.00 -10.20
CA MET A 121 -0.40 -10.64 -8.97
C MET A 121 0.06 -12.10 -8.80
N LYS A 122 0.44 -12.79 -9.89
CA LYS A 122 0.96 -14.17 -9.80
C LYS A 122 2.31 -14.25 -9.10
N LYS A 123 3.03 -13.15 -9.02
CA LYS A 123 4.34 -13.05 -8.37
C LYS A 123 4.24 -12.59 -6.91
N ARG A 124 3.05 -12.20 -6.46
CA ARG A 124 2.82 -11.80 -5.06
C ARG A 124 2.87 -13.01 -4.13
N PRO A 125 3.34 -12.85 -2.89
CA PRO A 125 3.24 -13.89 -1.86
C PRO A 125 1.78 -14.31 -1.61
N GLY A 126 1.56 -15.56 -1.21
CA GLY A 126 0.22 -16.11 -1.02
C GLY A 126 -0.66 -15.42 0.05
N TRP A 127 -0.06 -14.62 0.92
CA TRP A 127 -0.77 -13.83 1.93
C TRP A 127 -1.24 -12.46 1.40
N VAL A 128 -0.83 -12.06 0.19
CA VAL A 128 -1.33 -10.85 -0.49
C VAL A 128 -2.60 -11.19 -1.25
N LYS A 129 -3.64 -10.40 -1.05
CA LYS A 129 -4.97 -10.66 -1.60
C LYS A 129 -5.20 -9.93 -2.93
N SER A 130 -5.72 -10.64 -3.92
CA SER A 130 -6.36 -10.03 -5.08
C SER A 130 -7.84 -9.81 -4.78
N LEU A 131 -8.32 -8.56 -4.85
CA LEU A 131 -9.71 -8.25 -4.57
C LEU A 131 -10.61 -8.53 -5.76
N THR A 132 -11.82 -9.00 -5.48
CA THR A 132 -12.91 -9.02 -6.44
C THR A 132 -13.51 -7.61 -6.62
N PRO A 133 -14.27 -7.34 -7.70
CA PRO A 133 -14.96 -6.07 -7.87
C PRO A 133 -15.87 -5.70 -6.69
N ALA A 134 -16.56 -6.68 -6.11
CA ALA A 134 -17.44 -6.46 -4.97
C ALA A 134 -16.68 -6.06 -3.71
N GLU A 135 -15.51 -6.67 -3.46
CA GLU A 135 -14.64 -6.31 -2.33
C GLU A 135 -14.02 -4.93 -2.54
N ALA A 136 -13.53 -4.63 -3.75
CA ALA A 136 -12.96 -3.32 -4.07
C ALA A 136 -13.96 -2.17 -3.88
N ALA A 137 -15.25 -2.42 -4.14
CA ALA A 137 -16.33 -1.44 -3.95
C ALA A 137 -16.52 -1.02 -2.48
N LEU A 138 -16.00 -1.77 -1.51
CA LEU A 138 -16.05 -1.41 -0.10
C LEU A 138 -15.00 -0.34 0.32
N TYR A 139 -14.04 -0.06 -0.55
CA TYR A 139 -12.95 0.88 -0.28
C TYR A 139 -13.21 2.25 -0.93
N VAL A 140 -14.42 2.78 -0.77
CA VAL A 140 -14.74 4.16 -1.20
C VAL A 140 -14.40 5.15 -0.10
N LYS A 141 -14.01 6.36 -0.50
CA LYS A 141 -13.53 7.42 0.41
C LYS A 141 -14.48 7.66 1.58
N SER A 142 -15.77 7.76 1.32
CA SER A 142 -16.81 7.99 2.33
C SER A 142 -16.93 6.87 3.37
N LEU A 143 -16.65 5.61 3.01
CA LEU A 143 -16.64 4.51 3.97
C LEU A 143 -15.32 4.43 4.74
N VAL A 144 -14.20 4.60 4.04
CA VAL A 144 -12.86 4.48 4.63
C VAL A 144 -12.60 5.56 5.67
N LEU A 145 -13.03 6.78 5.39
CA LEU A 145 -12.80 7.94 6.25
C LEU A 145 -13.96 8.26 7.18
N LYS A 146 -15.05 7.50 7.11
CA LYS A 146 -16.20 7.68 7.98
C LYS A 146 -15.81 7.42 9.44
N GLY A 147 -15.68 8.48 10.22
CA GLY A 147 -15.53 8.41 11.67
C GLY A 147 -16.87 8.16 12.38
N ASN A 148 -16.83 8.25 13.71
CA ASN A 148 -18.03 8.22 14.55
C ASN A 148 -18.58 9.64 14.83
N ASP A 149 -17.99 10.65 14.23
CA ASP A 149 -18.24 12.08 14.45
C ASP A 149 -19.12 12.73 13.38
N GLY A 150 -19.58 11.95 12.41
CA GLY A 150 -20.40 12.45 11.28
C GLY A 150 -19.60 13.21 10.22
N TRP A 151 -18.27 13.20 10.26
CA TRP A 151 -17.44 13.84 9.26
C TRP A 151 -17.65 13.23 7.88
N ASP A 152 -17.87 14.07 6.87
CA ASP A 152 -18.00 13.68 5.46
C ASP A 152 -16.81 14.26 4.66
N PRO A 153 -15.95 13.39 4.11
CA PRO A 153 -14.79 13.80 3.34
C PRO A 153 -15.13 14.15 1.87
N ALA A 154 -16.12 14.93 1.60
CA ALA A 154 -16.61 15.28 0.26
C ALA A 154 -15.50 15.56 -0.78
#